data_f81b2f2b8a23c9750bd63c208b2b190a
#
_entry.id   f81b2f2b8a23c9750bd63c208b2b190a
#
_cell.length_a   1.000
_cell.length_b   1.000
_cell.length_c   1.000
_cell.angle_alpha   90.00
_cell.angle_beta   90.00
_cell.angle_gamma   90.00
#
_symmetry.space_group_name_H-M   'P 1'
#
loop_
_entity.id
_entity.type
_entity.pdbx_description
1 polymer ?
#
loop_
_entity_poly.entity_id
_entity_poly.type
_entity_poly.pdbx_seq_one_letter_code
_entity_poly.pdbx_strand_id
1 'polypeptide(L)'
;MKAHTILETIGHTPHIRINRLFGANHNVWIKSERSNPGGSIKDRIALSMVEDAEKSGVLKPGGTIIEPTSGNTGVGLAMVAAVKGYKLVLVMPDSMSIERRRLMLAYGATFDLTPREKGMKGAIARAQELVDATPGAWMPQQFENAANIAVHVRTTALEILADFPEGLDAIITGVGTGGHLTGCAQVLKEKWPQLQVFAVEPKASPVISGGAPSPHPIQGIGAGFVPKNLHTDLLTGVIQVDAEDAREYGRRAAREEGMLVGISSGATLAAIAQKLPELPAGAKVLGFNYDTGERYLSVEGYLPA
;
A
#
# COMPACT_ATOMS: atom_id res chain seq x y z
N MET A 1 -8.10 6.20 23.28
CA MET A 1 -7.64 4.78 23.16
C MET A 1 -6.52 4.53 24.17
N LYS A 2 -6.46 3.36 24.80
CA LYS A 2 -5.33 2.93 25.64
C LYS A 2 -4.84 1.60 25.05
N ALA A 3 -3.56 1.54 24.67
CA ALA A 3 -2.95 0.40 24.01
C ALA A 3 -1.78 -0.14 24.83
N HIS A 4 -1.55 -1.45 24.83
CA HIS A 4 -0.42 -2.09 25.52
C HIS A 4 0.84 -2.10 24.65
N THR A 5 0.67 -2.12 23.32
CA THR A 5 1.77 -2.04 22.36
C THR A 5 1.38 -1.09 21.22
N ILE A 6 2.38 -0.59 20.49
CA ILE A 6 2.14 0.23 19.30
C ILE A 6 1.36 -0.53 18.21
N LEU A 7 1.45 -1.86 18.17
CA LEU A 7 0.76 -2.69 17.17
C LEU A 7 -0.76 -2.65 17.31
N GLU A 8 -1.27 -2.44 18.53
CA GLU A 8 -2.71 -2.31 18.79
C GLU A 8 -3.31 -1.00 18.26
N THR A 9 -2.47 -0.06 17.82
CA THR A 9 -2.90 1.20 17.22
C THR A 9 -2.99 1.12 15.69
N ILE A 10 -2.67 -0.03 15.08
CA ILE A 10 -2.81 -0.26 13.65
C ILE A 10 -4.29 -0.35 13.30
N GLY A 11 -4.69 0.38 12.25
CA GLY A 11 -6.08 0.44 11.81
C GLY A 11 -6.84 1.63 12.40
N HIS A 12 -8.18 1.56 12.32
CA HIS A 12 -9.08 2.66 12.73
C HIS A 12 -8.68 4.01 12.13
N THR A 13 -8.23 3.99 10.89
CA THR A 13 -7.76 5.17 10.17
C THR A 13 -8.93 6.04 9.71
N PRO A 14 -8.81 7.38 9.79
CA PRO A 14 -9.94 8.26 9.50
C PRO A 14 -10.28 8.31 8.00
N HIS A 15 -11.55 8.59 7.71
CA HIS A 15 -12.02 9.00 6.39
C HIS A 15 -12.12 10.52 6.38
N ILE A 16 -11.43 11.17 5.43
CA ILE A 16 -11.33 12.63 5.33
C ILE A 16 -12.02 13.08 4.05
N ARG A 17 -12.98 14.00 4.17
CA ARG A 17 -13.63 14.58 3.00
C ARG A 17 -12.68 15.52 2.26
N ILE A 18 -12.66 15.43 0.96
CA ILE A 18 -11.92 16.35 0.08
C ILE A 18 -12.87 17.48 -0.34
N ASN A 19 -12.50 18.71 -0.02
CA ASN A 19 -13.41 19.85 -0.15
C ASN A 19 -13.02 20.82 -1.27
N ARG A 20 -11.73 21.05 -1.50
CA ARG A 20 -11.22 22.06 -2.42
C ARG A 20 -10.69 21.48 -3.73
N LEU A 21 -9.97 20.36 -3.63
CA LEU A 21 -9.25 19.74 -4.76
C LEU A 21 -10.15 19.39 -5.95
N PHE A 22 -11.38 18.96 -5.68
CA PHE A 22 -12.38 18.61 -6.70
C PHE A 22 -13.58 19.58 -6.73
N GLY A 23 -13.60 20.58 -5.83
CA GLY A 23 -14.74 21.48 -5.65
C GLY A 23 -15.83 20.90 -4.72
N ALA A 24 -16.60 21.80 -4.10
CA ALA A 24 -17.58 21.47 -3.05
C ALA A 24 -18.74 20.59 -3.52
N ASN A 25 -19.01 20.52 -4.83
CA ASN A 25 -20.11 19.77 -5.41
C ASN A 25 -19.81 18.25 -5.54
N HIS A 26 -18.57 17.84 -5.34
CA HIS A 26 -18.17 16.43 -5.39
C HIS A 26 -18.14 15.82 -3.99
N ASN A 27 -18.60 14.58 -3.89
CA ASN A 27 -18.65 13.82 -2.63
C ASN A 27 -17.50 12.81 -2.57
N VAL A 28 -16.27 13.33 -2.45
CA VAL A 28 -15.04 12.53 -2.44
C VAL A 28 -14.47 12.44 -1.04
N TRP A 29 -14.10 11.21 -0.65
CA TRP A 29 -13.50 10.89 0.62
C TRP A 29 -12.18 10.14 0.43
N ILE A 30 -11.26 10.32 1.35
CA ILE A 30 -9.98 9.61 1.37
C ILE A 30 -9.79 8.92 2.71
N LYS A 31 -9.62 7.58 2.69
CA LYS A 31 -9.20 6.84 3.87
C LYS A 31 -7.71 7.05 4.12
N SER A 32 -7.37 7.66 5.25
CA SER A 32 -6.00 8.12 5.53
C SER A 32 -5.16 7.06 6.23
N GLU A 33 -4.65 6.09 5.47
CA GLU A 33 -3.82 4.99 5.96
C GLU A 33 -2.43 5.45 6.48
N ARG A 34 -2.01 6.68 6.18
CA ARG A 34 -0.83 7.30 6.80
C ARG A 34 -0.94 7.41 8.32
N SER A 35 -2.15 7.32 8.85
CA SER A 35 -2.41 7.42 10.30
C SER A 35 -2.05 6.14 11.06
N ASN A 36 -1.70 5.05 10.38
CA ASN A 36 -1.10 3.89 11.04
C ASN A 36 0.25 4.26 11.69
N PRO A 37 0.67 3.59 12.76
CA PRO A 37 1.84 3.97 13.56
C PRO A 37 3.17 3.94 12.79
N GLY A 38 3.35 3.01 11.85
CA GLY A 38 4.48 2.98 10.93
C GLY A 38 4.30 3.90 9.71
N GLY A 39 3.20 4.67 9.65
CA GLY A 39 2.93 5.70 8.66
C GLY A 39 2.45 5.18 7.31
N SER A 40 1.91 3.97 7.22
CA SER A 40 1.37 3.45 5.96
C SER A 40 0.36 2.32 6.11
N ILE A 41 -0.40 2.06 5.03
CA ILE A 41 -1.29 0.90 4.90
C ILE A 41 -0.58 -0.45 5.11
N LYS A 42 0.74 -0.50 4.91
CA LYS A 42 1.52 -1.73 5.01
C LYS A 42 1.70 -2.23 6.44
N ASP A 43 1.45 -1.41 7.43
CA ASP A 43 1.45 -1.83 8.82
C ASP A 43 0.43 -2.93 9.07
N ARG A 44 -0.75 -2.84 8.43
CA ARG A 44 -1.81 -3.85 8.51
C ARG A 44 -1.34 -5.20 8.00
N ILE A 45 -0.78 -5.25 6.80
CA ILE A 45 -0.33 -6.51 6.21
C ILE A 45 0.90 -7.08 6.92
N ALA A 46 1.82 -6.23 7.36
CA ALA A 46 3.00 -6.66 8.09
C ALA A 46 2.62 -7.40 9.38
N LEU A 47 1.73 -6.82 10.18
CA LEU A 47 1.22 -7.47 11.39
C LEU A 47 0.48 -8.76 11.06
N SER A 48 -0.45 -8.71 10.10
CA SER A 48 -1.28 -9.86 9.75
C SER A 48 -0.49 -11.05 9.23
N MET A 49 0.49 -10.82 8.36
CA MET A 49 1.32 -11.91 7.82
C MET A 49 2.19 -12.56 8.91
N VAL A 50 2.74 -11.75 9.83
CA VAL A 50 3.53 -12.28 10.95
C VAL A 50 2.65 -13.09 11.91
N GLU A 51 1.47 -12.59 12.28
CA GLU A 51 0.56 -13.30 13.18
C GLU A 51 0.01 -14.60 12.56
N ASP A 52 -0.24 -14.62 11.26
CA ASP A 52 -0.64 -15.83 10.55
C ASP A 52 0.49 -16.88 10.55
N ALA A 53 1.74 -16.44 10.32
CA ALA A 53 2.91 -17.30 10.39
C ALA A 53 3.19 -17.83 11.79
N GLU A 54 2.96 -17.05 12.84
CA GLU A 54 3.00 -17.49 14.24
C GLU A 54 1.95 -18.56 14.52
N LYS A 55 0.69 -18.27 14.12
CA LYS A 55 -0.44 -19.17 14.33
C LYS A 55 -0.29 -20.50 13.62
N SER A 56 0.23 -20.49 12.39
CA SER A 56 0.51 -21.72 11.62
C SER A 56 1.78 -22.44 12.10
N GLY A 57 2.59 -21.80 12.94
CA GLY A 57 3.82 -22.34 13.49
C GLY A 57 5.01 -22.36 12.52
N VAL A 58 4.91 -21.72 11.35
CA VAL A 58 6.04 -21.59 10.41
C VAL A 58 7.06 -20.56 10.89
N LEU A 59 6.63 -19.53 11.62
CA LEU A 59 7.51 -18.58 12.30
C LEU A 59 7.53 -18.88 13.81
N LYS A 60 8.68 -19.26 14.31
CA LYS A 60 8.88 -19.56 15.73
C LYS A 60 9.33 -18.31 16.49
N PRO A 61 9.06 -18.19 17.82
CA PRO A 61 9.57 -17.09 18.63
C PRO A 61 11.08 -16.88 18.47
N GLY A 62 11.51 -15.62 18.26
CA GLY A 62 12.92 -15.28 18.02
C GLY A 62 13.45 -15.68 16.64
N GLY A 63 12.58 -16.19 15.75
CA GLY A 63 12.93 -16.58 14.38
C GLY A 63 13.39 -15.42 13.52
N THR A 64 13.78 -15.75 12.28
CA THR A 64 14.26 -14.76 11.30
C THR A 64 13.24 -14.56 10.20
N ILE A 65 12.84 -13.31 9.96
CA ILE A 65 12.01 -12.88 8.85
C ILE A 65 12.93 -12.35 7.75
N ILE A 66 12.74 -12.81 6.52
CA ILE A 66 13.51 -12.34 5.35
C ILE A 66 12.51 -11.90 4.27
N GLU A 67 12.55 -10.64 3.83
CA GLU A 67 11.62 -10.14 2.79
C GLU A 67 12.37 -9.29 1.76
N PRO A 68 12.15 -9.54 0.45
CA PRO A 68 12.69 -8.68 -0.61
C PRO A 68 11.81 -7.45 -0.77
N THR A 69 12.16 -6.37 -0.06
CA THR A 69 11.43 -5.10 -0.14
C THR A 69 12.28 -3.91 0.29
N SER A 70 12.07 -2.79 -0.36
CA SER A 70 12.69 -1.50 -0.01
C SER A 70 11.64 -0.45 0.39
N GLY A 71 10.37 -0.84 0.44
CA GLY A 71 9.24 0.07 0.62
C GLY A 71 8.60 -0.01 2.01
N ASN A 72 7.37 0.46 2.07
CA ASN A 72 6.58 0.54 3.30
C ASN A 72 6.35 -0.81 3.99
N THR A 73 6.33 -1.91 3.24
CA THR A 73 6.26 -3.26 3.83
C THR A 73 7.47 -3.54 4.71
N GLY A 74 8.68 -3.15 4.27
CA GLY A 74 9.88 -3.27 5.08
C GLY A 74 9.81 -2.47 6.38
N VAL A 75 9.24 -1.26 6.34
CA VAL A 75 9.03 -0.44 7.54
C VAL A 75 8.03 -1.11 8.49
N GLY A 76 6.89 -1.58 7.98
CA GLY A 76 5.89 -2.28 8.78
C GLY A 76 6.44 -3.55 9.42
N LEU A 77 7.16 -4.37 8.63
CA LEU A 77 7.81 -5.59 9.16
C LEU A 77 8.87 -5.26 10.21
N ALA A 78 9.63 -4.17 10.03
CA ALA A 78 10.64 -3.75 11.00
C ALA A 78 10.02 -3.34 12.33
N MET A 79 8.93 -2.57 12.31
CA MET A 79 8.17 -2.21 13.50
C MET A 79 7.58 -3.45 14.19
N VAL A 80 6.96 -4.36 13.46
CA VAL A 80 6.38 -5.59 14.00
C VAL A 80 7.47 -6.50 14.60
N ALA A 81 8.58 -6.68 13.88
CA ALA A 81 9.71 -7.49 14.34
C ALA A 81 10.33 -6.93 15.62
N ALA A 82 10.49 -5.60 15.72
CA ALA A 82 11.00 -4.95 16.92
C ALA A 82 10.12 -5.23 18.16
N VAL A 83 8.79 -5.13 18.01
CA VAL A 83 7.86 -5.36 19.12
C VAL A 83 7.76 -6.83 19.50
N LYS A 84 7.76 -7.74 18.52
CA LYS A 84 7.57 -9.18 18.74
C LYS A 84 8.88 -9.94 18.97
N GLY A 85 10.04 -9.27 18.89
CA GLY A 85 11.36 -9.88 19.15
C GLY A 85 11.88 -10.78 18.03
N TYR A 86 11.53 -10.51 16.79
CA TYR A 86 12.04 -11.22 15.61
C TYR A 86 13.29 -10.56 15.04
N LYS A 87 14.16 -11.37 14.44
CA LYS A 87 15.21 -10.85 13.56
C LYS A 87 14.63 -10.54 12.19
N LEU A 88 15.02 -9.42 11.61
CA LEU A 88 14.55 -9.03 10.27
C LEU A 88 15.72 -8.73 9.35
N VAL A 89 15.76 -9.41 8.22
CA VAL A 89 16.67 -9.16 7.10
C VAL A 89 15.86 -8.67 5.91
N LEU A 90 16.13 -7.47 5.46
CA LEU A 90 15.49 -6.89 4.27
C LEU A 90 16.46 -6.96 3.09
N VAL A 91 16.02 -7.56 2.00
CA VAL A 91 16.84 -7.72 0.79
C VAL A 91 16.39 -6.69 -0.24
N MET A 92 17.33 -5.87 -0.73
CA MET A 92 17.01 -4.81 -1.67
C MET A 92 18.22 -4.39 -2.52
N PRO A 93 18.01 -3.80 -3.70
CA PRO A 93 19.10 -3.19 -4.45
C PRO A 93 19.78 -2.06 -3.68
N ASP A 94 21.09 -1.93 -3.84
CA ASP A 94 21.92 -0.94 -3.16
C ASP A 94 21.60 0.52 -3.55
N SER A 95 20.89 0.71 -4.68
CA SER A 95 20.39 2.01 -5.16
C SER A 95 19.20 2.57 -4.35
N MET A 96 18.64 1.81 -3.41
CA MET A 96 17.52 2.29 -2.61
C MET A 96 17.91 3.41 -1.66
N SER A 97 16.96 4.34 -1.39
CA SER A 97 17.22 5.57 -0.64
C SER A 97 17.77 5.28 0.78
N ILE A 98 18.74 6.06 1.17
CA ILE A 98 19.41 5.93 2.47
C ILE A 98 18.45 6.29 3.62
N GLU A 99 17.53 7.22 3.39
CA GLU A 99 16.53 7.65 4.39
C GLU A 99 15.62 6.49 4.78
N ARG A 100 15.13 5.72 3.79
CA ARG A 100 14.31 4.54 4.04
C ARG A 100 15.09 3.47 4.79
N ARG A 101 16.35 3.24 4.42
CA ARG A 101 17.21 2.30 5.14
C ARG A 101 17.43 2.73 6.59
N ARG A 102 17.69 4.03 6.84
CA ARG A 102 17.86 4.57 8.19
C ARG A 102 16.62 4.36 9.07
N LEU A 103 15.42 4.55 8.51
CA LEU A 103 14.18 4.29 9.25
C LEU A 103 14.05 2.82 9.66
N MET A 104 14.33 1.89 8.75
CA MET A 104 14.27 0.45 9.04
C MET A 104 15.37 0.03 10.02
N LEU A 105 16.59 0.60 9.91
CA LEU A 105 17.68 0.39 10.86
C LEU A 105 17.31 0.86 12.27
N ALA A 106 16.58 1.96 12.41
CA ALA A 106 16.13 2.46 13.70
C ALA A 106 15.21 1.47 14.44
N TYR A 107 14.48 0.63 13.69
CA TYR A 107 13.71 -0.49 14.25
C TYR A 107 14.53 -1.78 14.45
N GLY A 108 15.83 -1.80 14.12
CA GLY A 108 16.70 -2.96 14.32
C GLY A 108 16.75 -3.94 13.15
N ALA A 109 16.19 -3.60 11.98
CA ALA A 109 16.33 -4.41 10.77
C ALA A 109 17.78 -4.42 10.27
N THR A 110 18.18 -5.51 9.63
CA THR A 110 19.45 -5.64 8.91
C THR A 110 19.21 -5.74 7.41
N PHE A 111 20.24 -5.52 6.59
CA PHE A 111 20.11 -5.54 5.13
C PHE A 111 21.07 -6.51 4.47
N ASP A 112 20.58 -7.19 3.44
CA ASP A 112 21.40 -7.81 2.40
C ASP A 112 21.18 -7.01 1.12
N LEU A 113 22.23 -6.28 0.68
CA LEU A 113 22.14 -5.38 -0.47
C LEU A 113 22.61 -6.11 -1.73
N THR A 114 21.75 -6.09 -2.76
CA THR A 114 22.07 -6.69 -4.07
C THR A 114 22.50 -5.61 -5.08
N PRO A 115 23.29 -5.98 -6.09
CA PRO A 115 23.66 -5.05 -7.17
C PRO A 115 22.44 -4.46 -7.86
N ARG A 116 22.41 -3.15 -8.03
CA ARG A 116 21.28 -2.41 -8.62
C ARG A 116 20.90 -2.89 -10.03
N GLU A 117 21.88 -3.40 -10.79
CA GLU A 117 21.67 -3.92 -12.14
C GLU A 117 20.76 -5.14 -12.18
N LYS A 118 20.69 -5.90 -11.07
CA LYS A 118 19.80 -7.05 -10.92
C LYS A 118 18.38 -6.67 -10.54
N GLY A 119 18.15 -5.42 -10.10
CA GLY A 119 16.84 -4.90 -9.69
C GLY A 119 16.13 -5.76 -8.64
N MET A 120 14.81 -5.66 -8.58
CA MET A 120 14.01 -6.46 -7.63
C MET A 120 14.03 -7.96 -7.89
N LYS A 121 14.23 -8.40 -9.15
CA LYS A 121 14.41 -9.83 -9.44
C LYS A 121 15.63 -10.41 -8.72
N GLY A 122 16.73 -9.66 -8.71
CA GLY A 122 17.94 -10.06 -7.97
C GLY A 122 17.73 -10.11 -6.46
N ALA A 123 16.98 -9.13 -5.91
CA ALA A 123 16.64 -9.12 -4.49
C ALA A 123 15.73 -10.31 -4.09
N ILE A 124 14.75 -10.66 -4.93
CA ILE A 124 13.86 -11.81 -4.69
C ILE A 124 14.66 -13.12 -4.70
N ALA A 125 15.53 -13.33 -5.72
CA ALA A 125 16.37 -14.53 -5.78
C ALA A 125 17.30 -14.62 -4.56
N ARG A 126 17.92 -13.51 -4.18
CA ARG A 126 18.80 -13.46 -3.00
C ARG A 126 18.07 -13.72 -1.69
N ALA A 127 16.85 -13.21 -1.54
CA ALA A 127 16.02 -13.49 -0.36
C ALA A 127 15.70 -14.97 -0.25
N GLN A 128 15.40 -15.65 -1.36
CA GLN A 128 15.18 -17.09 -1.37
C GLN A 128 16.43 -17.88 -0.97
N GLU A 129 17.60 -17.52 -1.51
CA GLU A 129 18.87 -18.12 -1.11
C GLU A 129 19.12 -18.01 0.41
N LEU A 130 18.81 -16.84 0.98
CA LEU A 130 18.98 -16.60 2.42
C LEU A 130 17.99 -17.42 3.26
N VAL A 131 16.75 -17.56 2.81
CA VAL A 131 15.75 -18.41 3.48
C VAL A 131 16.22 -19.86 3.48
N ASP A 132 16.66 -20.36 2.32
CA ASP A 132 17.12 -21.75 2.17
C ASP A 132 18.37 -22.04 3.02
N ALA A 133 19.24 -21.03 3.20
CA ALA A 133 20.46 -21.13 3.98
C ALA A 133 20.28 -20.89 5.50
N THR A 134 19.11 -20.36 5.93
CA THR A 134 18.87 -19.98 7.32
C THR A 134 17.82 -20.88 7.96
N PRO A 135 18.19 -21.85 8.80
CA PRO A 135 17.23 -22.74 9.44
C PRO A 135 16.13 -21.97 10.20
N GLY A 136 14.86 -22.26 9.90
CA GLY A 136 13.72 -21.64 10.54
C GLY A 136 13.45 -20.20 10.11
N ALA A 137 14.11 -19.69 9.06
CA ALA A 137 13.73 -18.42 8.46
C ALA A 137 12.41 -18.55 7.69
N TRP A 138 11.68 -17.45 7.66
CA TRP A 138 10.39 -17.33 6.98
C TRP A 138 10.34 -16.08 6.10
N MET A 139 9.75 -16.22 4.91
CA MET A 139 9.52 -15.12 3.97
C MET A 139 8.03 -14.81 3.88
N PRO A 140 7.61 -13.58 4.20
CA PRO A 140 6.21 -13.13 4.11
C PRO A 140 5.57 -13.26 2.73
N GLN A 141 6.30 -13.03 1.65
CA GLN A 141 5.80 -13.10 0.26
C GLN A 141 4.54 -12.23 0.03
N GLN A 142 4.64 -10.94 0.29
CA GLN A 142 3.51 -10.00 0.31
C GLN A 142 2.58 -10.02 -0.91
N PHE A 143 3.05 -10.45 -2.08
CA PHE A 143 2.26 -10.48 -3.32
C PHE A 143 1.37 -11.73 -3.46
N GLU A 144 1.60 -12.74 -2.63
CA GLU A 144 0.94 -14.06 -2.71
C GLU A 144 0.29 -14.47 -1.38
N ASN A 145 0.68 -13.88 -0.27
CA ASN A 145 0.23 -14.25 1.06
C ASN A 145 -1.23 -13.88 1.29
N ALA A 146 -2.06 -14.89 1.56
CA ALA A 146 -3.50 -14.71 1.79
C ALA A 146 -3.82 -13.85 3.03
N ALA A 147 -2.93 -13.79 4.02
CA ALA A 147 -3.10 -12.94 5.20
C ALA A 147 -3.11 -11.43 4.83
N ASN A 148 -2.53 -11.07 3.67
CA ASN A 148 -2.61 -9.72 3.11
C ASN A 148 -4.05 -9.35 2.73
N ILE A 149 -4.80 -10.24 2.06
CA ILE A 149 -6.22 -10.02 1.75
C ILE A 149 -7.03 -10.06 3.04
N ALA A 150 -6.82 -11.07 3.87
CA ALA A 150 -7.59 -11.33 5.08
C ALA A 150 -7.63 -10.15 6.06
N VAL A 151 -6.53 -9.41 6.23
CA VAL A 151 -6.53 -8.24 7.11
C VAL A 151 -7.42 -7.12 6.59
N HIS A 152 -7.49 -6.91 5.29
CA HIS A 152 -8.36 -5.89 4.71
C HIS A 152 -9.84 -6.29 4.76
N VAL A 153 -10.14 -7.59 4.66
CA VAL A 153 -11.49 -8.15 4.90
C VAL A 153 -11.95 -7.86 6.34
N ARG A 154 -11.10 -8.19 7.33
CA ARG A 154 -11.50 -8.12 8.77
C ARG A 154 -11.32 -6.75 9.41
N THR A 155 -10.62 -5.79 8.76
CA THR A 155 -10.37 -4.46 9.34
C THR A 155 -10.77 -3.34 8.39
N THR A 156 -10.04 -3.09 7.33
CA THR A 156 -10.22 -1.94 6.43
C THR A 156 -11.64 -1.87 5.85
N ALA A 157 -12.17 -3.00 5.37
CA ALA A 157 -13.53 -3.05 4.83
C ALA A 157 -14.59 -2.77 5.89
N LEU A 158 -14.41 -3.30 7.10
CA LEU A 158 -15.35 -3.08 8.20
C LEU A 158 -15.33 -1.63 8.71
N GLU A 159 -14.16 -0.99 8.72
CA GLU A 159 -14.02 0.44 9.01
C GLU A 159 -14.78 1.30 7.98
N ILE A 160 -14.70 0.93 6.69
CA ILE A 160 -15.45 1.60 5.62
C ILE A 160 -16.96 1.41 5.80
N LEU A 161 -17.42 0.18 6.09
CA LEU A 161 -18.84 -0.10 6.34
C LEU A 161 -19.40 0.68 7.52
N ALA A 162 -18.59 0.86 8.58
CA ALA A 162 -19.00 1.59 9.78
C ALA A 162 -19.18 3.09 9.51
N ASP A 163 -18.31 3.69 8.69
CA ASP A 163 -18.32 5.12 8.43
C ASP A 163 -19.25 5.52 7.26
N PHE A 164 -19.61 4.54 6.39
CA PHE A 164 -20.52 4.76 5.25
C PHE A 164 -21.71 3.79 5.28
N PRO A 165 -22.56 3.83 6.30
CA PRO A 165 -23.67 2.88 6.43
C PRO A 165 -24.69 2.95 5.27
N GLU A 166 -24.79 4.11 4.62
CA GLU A 166 -25.65 4.34 3.44
C GLU A 166 -25.01 3.93 2.10
N GLY A 167 -23.75 3.49 2.11
CA GLY A 167 -23.05 3.00 0.93
C GLY A 167 -22.14 4.00 0.24
N LEU A 168 -21.38 3.47 -0.72
CA LEU A 168 -20.50 4.17 -1.64
C LEU A 168 -20.91 3.83 -3.09
N ASP A 169 -20.72 4.77 -4.02
CA ASP A 169 -20.94 4.52 -5.45
C ASP A 169 -19.66 3.97 -6.12
N ALA A 170 -18.50 4.45 -5.70
CA ALA A 170 -17.23 3.98 -6.27
C ALA A 170 -16.10 3.95 -5.24
N ILE A 171 -15.20 2.97 -5.41
CA ILE A 171 -13.88 2.93 -4.81
C ILE A 171 -12.83 3.00 -5.91
N ILE A 172 -11.87 3.92 -5.76
CA ILE A 172 -10.76 4.13 -6.69
C ILE A 172 -9.46 3.97 -5.90
N THR A 173 -8.65 2.96 -6.24
CA THR A 173 -7.47 2.62 -5.42
C THR A 173 -6.32 2.07 -6.24
N GLY A 174 -5.08 2.48 -5.88
CA GLY A 174 -3.85 2.02 -6.50
C GLY A 174 -3.54 0.56 -6.15
N VAL A 175 -3.03 -0.17 -7.13
CA VAL A 175 -2.66 -1.57 -6.97
C VAL A 175 -1.14 -1.73 -6.83
N GLY A 176 -0.71 -2.07 -5.61
CA GLY A 176 0.63 -2.57 -5.31
C GLY A 176 0.62 -4.10 -5.23
N THR A 177 0.26 -4.64 -4.07
CA THR A 177 0.15 -6.09 -3.85
C THR A 177 -1.22 -6.67 -4.23
N GLY A 178 -2.23 -5.85 -4.46
CA GLY A 178 -3.59 -6.26 -4.79
C GLY A 178 -4.47 -6.59 -3.59
N GLY A 179 -3.90 -7.02 -2.45
CA GLY A 179 -4.66 -7.53 -1.30
C GLY A 179 -5.62 -6.52 -0.68
N HIS A 180 -5.25 -5.25 -0.64
CA HIS A 180 -6.10 -4.17 -0.15
C HIS A 180 -7.37 -4.02 -1.00
N LEU A 181 -7.22 -3.87 -2.33
CA LEU A 181 -8.35 -3.75 -3.23
C LEU A 181 -9.26 -4.98 -3.15
N THR A 182 -8.66 -6.16 -3.25
CA THR A 182 -9.38 -7.44 -3.20
C THR A 182 -10.16 -7.60 -1.90
N GLY A 183 -9.50 -7.43 -0.75
CA GLY A 183 -10.15 -7.60 0.56
C GLY A 183 -11.29 -6.62 0.81
N CYS A 184 -11.10 -5.34 0.43
CA CYS A 184 -12.18 -4.36 0.51
C CYS A 184 -13.32 -4.68 -0.46
N ALA A 185 -13.01 -4.99 -1.73
CA ALA A 185 -14.03 -5.25 -2.74
C ALA A 185 -14.89 -6.48 -2.41
N GLN A 186 -14.29 -7.56 -1.90
CA GLN A 186 -15.04 -8.76 -1.47
C GLN A 186 -16.17 -8.42 -0.49
N VAL A 187 -15.84 -7.73 0.60
CA VAL A 187 -16.80 -7.41 1.65
C VAL A 187 -17.78 -6.33 1.20
N LEU A 188 -17.29 -5.29 0.54
CA LEU A 188 -18.13 -4.12 0.21
C LEU A 188 -19.10 -4.41 -0.92
N LYS A 189 -18.71 -5.21 -1.93
CA LYS A 189 -19.64 -5.63 -3.01
C LYS A 189 -20.70 -6.61 -2.53
N GLU A 190 -20.40 -7.43 -1.51
CA GLU A 190 -21.42 -8.25 -0.86
C GLU A 190 -22.51 -7.39 -0.22
N LYS A 191 -22.13 -6.30 0.45
CA LYS A 191 -23.06 -5.36 1.08
C LYS A 191 -23.69 -4.40 0.08
N TRP A 192 -22.92 -3.94 -0.92
CA TRP A 192 -23.31 -2.97 -1.95
C TRP A 192 -23.03 -3.53 -3.35
N PRO A 193 -23.93 -4.38 -3.92
CA PRO A 193 -23.71 -5.06 -5.21
C PRO A 193 -23.44 -4.12 -6.40
N GLN A 194 -23.90 -2.87 -6.31
CA GLN A 194 -23.71 -1.84 -7.36
C GLN A 194 -22.41 -1.04 -7.21
N LEU A 195 -21.61 -1.33 -6.16
CA LEU A 195 -20.36 -0.63 -5.94
C LEU A 195 -19.41 -0.81 -7.13
N GLN A 196 -18.97 0.30 -7.70
CA GLN A 196 -17.94 0.30 -8.72
C GLN A 196 -16.54 0.27 -8.09
N VAL A 197 -15.68 -0.61 -8.57
CA VAL A 197 -14.32 -0.78 -8.05
C VAL A 197 -13.32 -0.55 -9.17
N PHE A 198 -12.51 0.50 -9.06
CA PHE A 198 -11.50 0.84 -10.05
C PHE A 198 -10.09 0.65 -9.49
N ALA A 199 -9.31 -0.13 -10.21
CA ALA A 199 -7.88 -0.25 -9.98
C ALA A 199 -7.13 0.90 -10.63
N VAL A 200 -6.13 1.46 -9.96
CA VAL A 200 -5.23 2.48 -10.54
C VAL A 200 -3.86 1.87 -10.77
N GLU A 201 -3.35 2.04 -11.98
CA GLU A 201 -2.02 1.60 -12.39
C GLU A 201 -1.26 2.70 -13.12
N PRO A 202 0.09 2.64 -13.16
CA PRO A 202 0.89 3.58 -13.94
C PRO A 202 0.66 3.38 -15.45
N LYS A 203 0.37 4.45 -16.18
CA LYS A 203 0.21 4.41 -17.64
C LYS A 203 1.46 3.91 -18.38
N ALA A 204 2.64 4.17 -17.82
CA ALA A 204 3.89 3.65 -18.37
C ALA A 204 4.07 2.13 -18.20
N SER A 205 3.32 1.49 -17.30
CA SER A 205 3.41 0.04 -16.99
C SER A 205 2.01 -0.55 -16.75
N PRO A 206 1.15 -0.57 -17.79
CA PRO A 206 -0.28 -0.87 -17.62
C PRO A 206 -0.55 -2.40 -17.67
N VAL A 207 0.06 -3.15 -16.78
CA VAL A 207 0.03 -4.61 -16.78
C VAL A 207 -1.34 -5.19 -16.42
N ILE A 208 -2.13 -4.50 -15.61
CA ILE A 208 -3.49 -4.94 -15.26
C ILE A 208 -4.42 -4.78 -16.47
N SER A 209 -4.20 -3.76 -17.28
CA SER A 209 -4.90 -3.54 -18.57
C SER A 209 -4.37 -4.40 -19.71
N GLY A 210 -3.43 -5.33 -19.45
CA GLY A 210 -2.85 -6.23 -20.47
C GLY A 210 -1.66 -5.65 -21.26
N GLY A 211 -1.12 -4.50 -20.86
CA GLY A 211 0.08 -3.92 -21.47
C GLY A 211 1.39 -4.51 -20.92
N ALA A 212 2.50 -4.11 -21.51
CA ALA A 212 3.83 -4.55 -21.11
C ALA A 212 4.33 -3.83 -19.86
N PRO A 213 5.09 -4.51 -18.97
CA PRO A 213 5.73 -3.87 -17.83
C PRO A 213 6.86 -2.92 -18.29
N SER A 214 6.97 -1.78 -17.62
CA SER A 214 8.04 -0.81 -17.84
C SER A 214 8.41 -0.08 -16.54
N PRO A 215 9.65 0.41 -16.39
CA PRO A 215 10.01 1.28 -15.28
C PRO A 215 9.14 2.53 -15.22
N HIS A 216 8.75 2.91 -14.00
CA HIS A 216 7.95 4.11 -13.76
C HIS A 216 8.27 4.72 -12.39
N PRO A 217 8.08 6.04 -12.18
CA PRO A 217 8.45 6.69 -10.91
C PRO A 217 7.34 6.68 -9.85
N ILE A 218 6.14 6.15 -10.13
CA ILE A 218 5.04 6.09 -9.14
C ILE A 218 5.34 4.96 -8.16
N GLN A 219 6.02 5.27 -7.07
CA GLN A 219 6.40 4.28 -6.06
C GLN A 219 5.17 3.79 -5.28
N GLY A 220 5.14 2.50 -4.94
CA GLY A 220 4.10 1.89 -4.11
C GLY A 220 2.98 1.17 -4.88
N ILE A 221 2.83 1.43 -6.17
CA ILE A 221 1.91 0.73 -7.09
C ILE A 221 2.65 0.29 -8.34
N GLY A 222 2.02 -0.54 -9.18
CA GLY A 222 2.60 -0.97 -10.46
C GLY A 222 3.79 -1.89 -10.29
N ALA A 223 3.60 -3.10 -9.77
CA ALA A 223 4.67 -4.06 -9.50
C ALA A 223 5.35 -4.64 -10.76
N GLY A 224 4.84 -4.34 -11.97
CA GLY A 224 5.34 -4.88 -13.23
C GLY A 224 4.78 -6.26 -13.57
N PHE A 225 3.84 -6.75 -12.78
CA PHE A 225 3.08 -7.99 -12.99
C PHE A 225 1.73 -7.88 -12.29
N VAL A 226 0.77 -8.74 -12.64
CA VAL A 226 -0.51 -8.85 -11.93
C VAL A 226 -0.29 -9.71 -10.69
N PRO A 227 -0.45 -9.14 -9.46
CA PRO A 227 -0.23 -9.90 -8.22
C PRO A 227 -1.26 -11.02 -8.05
N LYS A 228 -0.87 -12.14 -7.43
CA LYS A 228 -1.82 -13.23 -7.11
C LYS A 228 -2.93 -12.77 -6.14
N ASN A 229 -2.64 -11.81 -5.30
CA ASN A 229 -3.61 -11.21 -4.37
C ASN A 229 -4.61 -10.25 -5.04
N LEU A 230 -4.47 -9.96 -6.35
CA LEU A 230 -5.43 -9.14 -7.08
C LEU A 230 -6.47 -10.03 -7.78
N HIS A 231 -7.70 -9.99 -7.29
CA HIS A 231 -8.85 -10.63 -7.92
C HIS A 231 -9.46 -9.68 -8.96
N THR A 232 -9.07 -9.85 -10.21
CA THR A 232 -9.46 -8.95 -11.30
C THR A 232 -10.93 -9.03 -11.68
N ASP A 233 -11.62 -10.12 -11.35
CA ASP A 233 -13.06 -10.32 -11.50
C ASP A 233 -13.91 -9.39 -10.62
N LEU A 234 -13.33 -8.82 -9.57
CA LEU A 234 -13.98 -7.83 -8.72
C LEU A 234 -13.95 -6.42 -9.30
N LEU A 235 -13.11 -6.16 -10.31
CA LEU A 235 -12.92 -4.84 -10.88
C LEU A 235 -14.07 -4.46 -11.81
N THR A 236 -14.50 -3.20 -11.71
CA THR A 236 -15.36 -2.55 -12.71
C THR A 236 -14.52 -2.01 -13.87
N GLY A 237 -13.28 -1.61 -13.60
CA GLY A 237 -12.35 -1.11 -14.59
C GLY A 237 -10.99 -0.77 -14.03
N VAL A 238 -10.09 -0.34 -14.92
CA VAL A 238 -8.72 0.07 -14.59
C VAL A 238 -8.50 1.49 -15.09
N ILE A 239 -7.91 2.35 -14.27
CA ILE A 239 -7.57 3.74 -14.61
C ILE A 239 -6.05 3.87 -14.66
N GLN A 240 -5.55 4.31 -15.80
CA GLN A 240 -4.13 4.55 -16.01
C GLN A 240 -3.78 6.00 -15.69
N VAL A 241 -2.72 6.21 -14.90
CA VAL A 241 -2.30 7.55 -14.46
C VAL A 241 -0.87 7.82 -14.89
N ASP A 242 -0.64 9.00 -15.46
CA ASP A 242 0.69 9.51 -15.75
C ASP A 242 1.43 9.91 -14.46
N ALA A 243 2.74 9.78 -14.47
CA ALA A 243 3.56 10.09 -13.30
C ALA A 243 3.50 11.58 -12.92
N GLU A 244 3.40 12.48 -13.89
CA GLU A 244 3.30 13.92 -13.59
C GLU A 244 1.95 14.27 -12.99
N ASP A 245 0.86 13.66 -13.46
CA ASP A 245 -0.46 13.82 -12.84
C ASP A 245 -0.43 13.34 -11.38
N ALA A 246 0.20 12.20 -11.12
CA ALA A 246 0.36 11.69 -9.76
C ALA A 246 1.13 12.67 -8.86
N ARG A 247 2.19 13.29 -9.37
CA ARG A 247 2.97 14.29 -8.63
C ARG A 247 2.15 15.57 -8.40
N GLU A 248 1.49 16.09 -9.44
CA GLU A 248 0.72 17.33 -9.32
C GLU A 248 -0.45 17.17 -8.35
N TYR A 249 -1.23 16.08 -8.43
CA TYR A 249 -2.31 15.85 -7.48
C TYR A 249 -1.79 15.62 -6.05
N GLY A 250 -0.61 15.04 -5.87
CA GLY A 250 0.04 14.97 -4.56
C GLY A 250 0.41 16.35 -4.01
N ARG A 251 0.98 17.25 -4.85
CA ARG A 251 1.28 18.65 -4.49
C ARG A 251 0.01 19.45 -4.19
N ARG A 252 -1.02 19.28 -5.00
CA ARG A 252 -2.33 19.93 -4.82
C ARG A 252 -3.00 19.47 -3.53
N ALA A 253 -2.95 18.19 -3.19
CA ALA A 253 -3.47 17.67 -1.92
C ALA A 253 -2.83 18.39 -0.71
N ALA A 254 -1.52 18.65 -0.76
CA ALA A 254 -0.85 19.42 0.29
C ALA A 254 -1.32 20.89 0.33
N ARG A 255 -1.38 21.56 -0.82
CA ARG A 255 -1.73 23.00 -0.89
C ARG A 255 -3.21 23.30 -0.67
N GLU A 256 -4.09 22.41 -1.10
CA GLU A 256 -5.53 22.65 -1.11
C GLU A 256 -6.25 21.96 0.06
N GLU A 257 -5.77 20.80 0.51
CA GLU A 257 -6.39 20.03 1.60
C GLU A 257 -5.52 19.89 2.86
N GLY A 258 -4.27 20.41 2.84
CA GLY A 258 -3.32 20.23 3.95
C GLY A 258 -2.80 18.80 4.11
N MET A 259 -2.95 17.98 3.08
CA MET A 259 -2.60 16.56 3.11
C MET A 259 -1.30 16.32 2.34
N LEU A 260 -0.16 16.26 3.02
CA LEU A 260 1.11 15.84 2.43
C LEU A 260 1.11 14.31 2.28
N VAL A 261 0.89 13.83 1.07
CA VAL A 261 0.69 12.42 0.73
C VAL A 261 1.85 11.85 -0.08
N GLY A 262 1.99 10.52 -0.15
CA GLY A 262 2.92 9.87 -1.05
C GLY A 262 2.46 9.90 -2.52
N ILE A 263 3.37 9.60 -3.45
CA ILE A 263 3.14 9.70 -4.91
C ILE A 263 1.99 8.79 -5.36
N SER A 264 1.87 7.58 -4.79
CA SER A 264 0.76 6.65 -5.11
C SER A 264 -0.60 7.19 -4.68
N SER A 265 -0.65 7.98 -3.61
CA SER A 265 -1.88 8.65 -3.18
C SER A 265 -2.24 9.78 -4.15
N GLY A 266 -1.23 10.51 -4.64
CA GLY A 266 -1.41 11.48 -5.73
C GLY A 266 -1.97 10.81 -7.00
N ALA A 267 -1.48 9.60 -7.34
CA ALA A 267 -2.02 8.83 -8.46
C ALA A 267 -3.50 8.46 -8.26
N THR A 268 -3.90 8.09 -7.04
CA THR A 268 -5.30 7.84 -6.72
C THR A 268 -6.15 9.10 -6.87
N LEU A 269 -5.68 10.25 -6.40
CA LEU A 269 -6.39 11.53 -6.56
C LEU A 269 -6.51 11.94 -8.03
N ALA A 270 -5.46 11.74 -8.83
CA ALA A 270 -5.51 11.96 -10.29
C ALA A 270 -6.52 11.04 -10.97
N ALA A 271 -6.56 9.76 -10.60
CA ALA A 271 -7.53 8.80 -11.13
C ALA A 271 -8.98 9.19 -10.75
N ILE A 272 -9.20 9.67 -9.54
CA ILE A 272 -10.50 10.21 -9.12
C ILE A 272 -10.90 11.38 -10.02
N ALA A 273 -9.99 12.35 -10.25
CA ALA A 273 -10.24 13.48 -11.14
C ALA A 273 -10.65 13.06 -12.56
N GLN A 274 -9.97 12.04 -13.11
CA GLN A 274 -10.30 11.48 -14.43
C GLN A 274 -11.68 10.83 -14.44
N LYS A 275 -12.08 10.16 -13.34
CA LYS A 275 -13.31 9.38 -13.28
C LYS A 275 -14.55 10.17 -12.88
N LEU A 276 -14.42 11.24 -12.11
CA LEU A 276 -15.55 12.05 -11.62
C LEU A 276 -16.52 12.50 -12.71
N PRO A 277 -16.07 12.96 -13.92
CA PRO A 277 -16.98 13.39 -14.96
C PRO A 277 -17.89 12.29 -15.54
N GLU A 278 -17.50 11.02 -15.35
CA GLU A 278 -18.23 9.84 -15.84
C GLU A 278 -19.19 9.26 -14.80
N LEU A 279 -19.07 9.69 -13.54
CA LEU A 279 -19.93 9.25 -12.45
C LEU A 279 -21.19 10.13 -12.32
N PRO A 280 -22.28 9.61 -11.78
CA PRO A 280 -23.46 10.41 -11.51
C PRO A 280 -23.16 11.62 -10.62
N ALA A 281 -23.88 12.72 -10.81
CA ALA A 281 -23.75 13.89 -9.98
C ALA A 281 -24.02 13.55 -8.51
N GLY A 282 -23.10 13.95 -7.62
CA GLY A 282 -23.18 13.64 -6.18
C GLY A 282 -22.71 12.25 -5.79
N ALA A 283 -22.22 11.43 -6.73
CA ALA A 283 -21.69 10.12 -6.45
C ALA A 283 -20.65 10.15 -5.31
N LYS A 284 -20.79 9.25 -4.35
CA LYS A 284 -19.93 9.12 -3.19
C LYS A 284 -18.73 8.24 -3.54
N VAL A 285 -17.55 8.84 -3.66
CA VAL A 285 -16.31 8.21 -4.10
C VAL A 285 -15.32 8.10 -2.94
N LEU A 286 -14.77 6.92 -2.73
CA LEU A 286 -13.70 6.69 -1.77
C LEU A 286 -12.38 6.39 -2.47
N GLY A 287 -11.35 7.15 -2.12
CA GLY A 287 -9.96 6.86 -2.42
C GLY A 287 -9.14 6.59 -1.16
N PHE A 288 -7.82 6.45 -1.34
CA PHE A 288 -6.91 6.12 -0.23
C PHE A 288 -5.65 6.98 -0.25
N ASN A 289 -5.24 7.41 0.94
CA ASN A 289 -3.91 7.95 1.20
C ASN A 289 -3.09 6.86 1.89
N TYR A 290 -2.19 6.23 1.14
CA TYR A 290 -1.48 5.02 1.58
C TYR A 290 -0.37 5.29 2.57
N ASP A 291 0.31 6.45 2.45
CA ASP A 291 1.45 6.83 3.27
C ASP A 291 1.67 8.35 3.27
N THR A 292 2.72 8.78 3.96
CA THR A 292 3.07 10.19 4.14
C THR A 292 4.08 10.68 3.09
N GLY A 293 3.94 11.93 2.66
CA GLY A 293 4.84 12.59 1.71
C GLY A 293 6.27 12.80 2.24
N GLU A 294 6.49 12.80 3.56
CA GLU A 294 7.82 12.93 4.16
C GLU A 294 8.79 11.80 3.74
N ARG A 295 8.28 10.68 3.24
CA ARG A 295 9.10 9.58 2.69
C ARG A 295 9.64 9.86 1.30
N TYR A 296 9.26 10.97 0.68
CA TYR A 296 9.53 11.31 -0.71
C TYR A 296 10.23 12.67 -0.87
N LEU A 297 10.77 13.24 0.22
CA LEU A 297 11.44 14.57 0.21
C LEU A 297 12.62 14.62 -0.76
N SER A 298 13.34 13.50 -0.92
CA SER A 298 14.49 13.39 -1.84
C SER A 298 14.10 12.93 -3.25
N VAL A 299 12.80 12.73 -3.54
CA VAL A 299 12.36 12.30 -4.87
C VAL A 299 12.30 13.51 -5.80
N GLU A 300 13.18 13.51 -6.79
CA GLU A 300 13.27 14.58 -7.78
C GLU A 300 11.92 14.85 -8.47
N GLY A 301 11.53 16.12 -8.55
CA GLY A 301 10.33 16.60 -9.20
C GLY A 301 9.01 16.26 -8.48
N TYR A 302 9.06 15.69 -7.25
CA TYR A 302 7.84 15.46 -6.49
C TYR A 302 7.43 16.69 -5.68
N LEU A 303 8.32 17.20 -4.84
CA LEU A 303 8.08 18.41 -4.07
C LEU A 303 8.79 19.62 -4.70
N PRO A 304 8.33 20.87 -4.42
CA PRO A 304 9.05 22.06 -4.83
C PRO A 304 10.49 22.06 -4.29
N ALA A 305 11.44 22.60 -5.08
CA ALA A 305 12.82 22.78 -4.68
C ALA A 305 12.96 23.87 -3.61
#